data_2514673bcc832d7f24099ec364f3fb80
#
_entry.id   2514673bcc832d7f24099ec364f3fb80
#
_cell.length_a   1.000
_cell.length_b   1.000
_cell.length_c   1.000
_cell.angle_alpha   90.00
_cell.angle_beta   90.00
_cell.angle_gamma   90.00
#
_symmetry.space_group_name_H-M   'P 1'
#
loop_
_entity.id
_entity.type
_entity.pdbx_description
1 polymer ?
#
loop_
_entity_poly.entity_id
_entity_poly.type
_entity_poly.pdbx_seq_one_letter_code
_entity_poly.pdbx_strand_id
1 'polypeptide(L)' 'MACDTDGGAFTVTLPAGVVGTEYRIANTGKSSNNLTIAPNGAELLIGFNSNFTLLDGESLLIVYDGTEGWY' A
#
# COMPACT_ATOMS: atom_id res chain seq x y z
N MET A 1 0.47 -1.81 -9.57
CA MET A 1 -0.57 -2.81 -9.20
C MET A 1 -1.92 -2.13 -9.16
N ALA A 2 -2.85 -2.62 -9.94
CA ALA A 2 -4.22 -2.12 -9.93
C ALA A 2 -5.06 -3.04 -9.03
N CYS A 3 -5.75 -2.46 -8.06
CA CYS A 3 -6.54 -3.21 -7.09
C CYS A 3 -8.01 -2.78 -7.21
N ASP A 4 -8.83 -3.66 -7.79
CA ASP A 4 -10.25 -3.41 -7.98
C ASP A 4 -11.01 -3.78 -6.70
N THR A 5 -11.56 -2.77 -6.02
CA THR A 5 -12.29 -2.95 -4.77
C THR A 5 -13.82 -2.98 -4.97
N ASP A 6 -14.32 -3.08 -6.20
CA ASP A 6 -15.77 -3.09 -6.46
C ASP A 6 -16.48 -4.28 -5.81
N GLY A 7 -15.80 -5.40 -5.63
CA GLY A 7 -16.34 -6.56 -4.93
C GLY A 7 -16.29 -6.49 -3.41
N GLY A 8 -15.69 -5.45 -2.86
CA GLY A 8 -15.53 -5.23 -1.42
C GLY A 8 -14.16 -4.72 -1.06
N ALA A 9 -14.04 -4.10 0.11
CA ALA A 9 -12.76 -3.64 0.64
C ALA A 9 -11.85 -4.83 0.97
N PHE A 10 -10.54 -4.68 0.74
CA PHE A 10 -9.58 -5.71 1.10
C PHE A 10 -8.22 -5.10 1.45
N THR A 11 -7.30 -5.94 1.92
CA THR A 11 -5.98 -5.51 2.37
C THR A 11 -4.91 -6.11 1.46
N VAL A 12 -3.96 -5.27 1.03
CA VAL A 12 -2.72 -5.70 0.36
C VAL A 12 -1.60 -5.62 1.40
N THR A 13 -0.95 -6.74 1.66
CA THR A 13 0.23 -6.77 2.54
C THR A 13 1.48 -6.68 1.68
N LEU A 14 2.36 -5.71 2.01
CA LEU A 14 3.61 -5.53 1.30
C LEU A 14 4.56 -6.70 1.59
N PRO A 15 5.38 -7.11 0.61
CA PRO A 15 6.41 -8.11 0.87
C PRO A 15 7.53 -7.51 1.71
N ALA A 16 8.46 -8.38 2.17
CA ALA A 16 9.67 -7.91 2.85
C ALA A 16 10.43 -6.93 1.95
N GLY A 17 10.87 -5.81 2.53
CA GLY A 17 11.51 -4.75 1.77
C GLY A 17 12.89 -5.15 1.25
N VAL A 18 13.18 -4.75 0.02
CA VAL A 18 14.51 -4.83 -0.60
C VAL A 18 14.85 -3.42 -1.06
N VAL A 19 16.02 -2.94 -0.69
CA VAL A 19 16.45 -1.57 -1.01
C VAL A 19 16.30 -1.28 -2.51
N GLY A 20 15.65 -0.18 -2.83
CA GLY A 20 15.43 0.24 -4.21
C GLY A 20 14.19 -0.33 -4.87
N THR A 21 13.47 -1.24 -4.21
CA THR A 21 12.23 -1.78 -4.74
C THR A 21 11.14 -0.72 -4.73
N GLU A 22 10.44 -0.59 -5.85
CA GLU A 22 9.34 0.37 -6.00
C GLU A 22 8.04 -0.39 -6.25
N TYR A 23 6.95 0.10 -5.63
CA TYR A 23 5.60 -0.35 -5.94
C TYR A 23 4.69 0.84 -6.16
N ARG A 24 3.86 0.74 -7.19
CA ARG A 24 2.75 1.64 -7.38
C ARG A 24 1.46 0.84 -7.19
N ILE A 25 0.62 1.29 -6.26
CA ILE A 25 -0.62 0.62 -5.92
C ILE A 25 -1.77 1.60 -6.15
N ALA A 26 -2.77 1.18 -6.91
CA ALA A 26 -3.92 2.03 -7.20
C ALA A 26 -5.21 1.32 -6.81
N ASN A 27 -6.09 2.05 -6.14
CA ASN A 27 -7.46 1.60 -5.91
C ASN A 27 -8.29 2.00 -7.13
N THR A 28 -8.62 1.02 -7.97
CA THR A 28 -9.35 1.27 -9.22
C THR A 28 -10.86 1.09 -9.07
N GLY A 29 -11.35 0.90 -7.85
CA GLY A 29 -12.76 0.70 -7.60
C GLY A 29 -13.61 1.96 -7.82
N LYS A 30 -14.92 1.78 -7.86
CA LYS A 30 -15.92 2.85 -8.03
C LYS A 30 -17.06 2.72 -7.02
N SER A 31 -16.96 1.80 -6.08
CA SER A 31 -18.05 1.45 -5.15
C SER A 31 -17.81 1.97 -3.74
N SER A 32 -16.95 2.96 -3.57
CA SER A 32 -16.61 3.59 -2.28
C SER A 32 -16.01 2.59 -1.28
N ASN A 33 -15.36 1.54 -1.77
CA ASN A 33 -14.65 0.58 -0.92
C ASN A 33 -13.20 0.99 -0.78
N ASN A 34 -12.67 0.96 0.44
CA ASN A 34 -11.29 1.32 0.71
C ASN A 34 -10.34 0.16 0.42
N LEU A 35 -9.16 0.50 -0.07
CA LEU A 35 -8.04 -0.43 -0.16
C LEU A 35 -7.09 -0.14 0.99
N THR A 36 -6.79 -1.16 1.79
CA THR A 36 -5.84 -1.04 2.89
C THR A 36 -4.49 -1.61 2.47
N ILE A 37 -3.41 -0.86 2.72
CA ILE A 37 -2.05 -1.32 2.47
C ILE A 37 -1.39 -1.53 3.82
N ALA A 38 -0.90 -2.74 4.06
CA ALA A 38 -0.28 -3.13 5.32
C ALA A 38 1.23 -3.32 5.11
N PRO A 39 2.08 -2.79 6.02
CA PRO A 39 3.52 -3.05 5.94
C PRO A 39 3.84 -4.50 6.33
N ASN A 40 5.03 -4.97 5.94
CA ASN A 40 5.51 -6.29 6.33
C ASN A 40 6.09 -6.23 7.75
N GLY A 41 5.51 -6.99 8.68
CA GLY A 41 6.02 -7.10 10.04
C GLY A 41 6.25 -5.75 10.72
N ALA A 42 7.47 -5.48 11.13
CA ALA A 42 7.85 -4.24 11.82
C ALA A 42 8.32 -3.14 10.87
N GLU A 43 8.27 -3.34 9.55
CA GLU A 43 8.68 -2.32 8.59
C GLU A 43 7.76 -1.11 8.66
N LEU A 44 8.32 0.06 8.39
CA LEU A 44 7.54 1.30 8.38
C LEU A 44 6.93 1.55 7.00
N LEU A 45 5.76 2.15 6.99
CA LEU A 45 5.10 2.62 5.79
C LEU A 45 4.82 4.11 6.00
N ILE A 46 5.52 4.94 5.22
CA ILE A 46 5.43 6.41 5.29
C ILE A 46 5.65 6.88 6.74
N GLY A 47 6.69 6.34 7.38
CA GLY A 47 7.10 6.74 8.73
C GLY A 47 6.38 6.05 9.88
N PHE A 48 5.41 5.17 9.60
CA PHE A 48 4.62 4.52 10.65
C PHE A 48 4.50 3.03 10.42
N ASN A 49 4.54 2.24 11.48
CA ASN A 49 4.19 0.82 11.41
C ASN A 49 2.67 0.67 11.57
N SER A 50 1.95 1.14 10.58
CA SER A 50 0.49 1.09 10.55
C SER A 50 0.00 1.00 9.11
N ASN A 51 -1.27 0.61 8.95
CA ASN A 51 -1.87 0.48 7.64
C ASN A 51 -2.16 1.85 7.01
N PHE A 52 -2.06 1.89 5.69
CA PHE A 52 -2.39 3.07 4.89
C PHE A 52 -3.65 2.79 4.09
N THR A 53 -4.58 3.73 4.06
CA THR A 53 -5.86 3.55 3.36
C THR A 53 -5.88 4.36 2.08
N LEU A 54 -6.21 3.70 0.95
CA LEU A 54 -6.47 4.35 -0.33
C LEU A 54 -7.97 4.36 -0.59
N LEU A 55 -8.50 5.53 -0.87
CA LEU A 55 -9.89 5.70 -1.29
C LEU A 55 -10.02 5.43 -2.79
N ASP A 56 -11.25 5.36 -3.29
CA ASP A 56 -11.50 5.18 -4.72
C ASP A 56 -10.72 6.17 -5.56
N GLY A 57 -10.06 5.67 -6.60
CA GLY A 57 -9.31 6.49 -7.53
C GLY A 57 -7.96 6.97 -7.02
N GLU A 58 -7.59 6.68 -5.78
CA GLU A 58 -6.29 7.05 -5.24
C GLU A 58 -5.21 6.03 -5.59
N SER A 59 -3.97 6.50 -5.68
CA SER A 59 -2.82 5.64 -5.89
C SER A 59 -1.66 6.06 -4.99
N LEU A 60 -0.77 5.11 -4.74
CA LEU A 60 0.41 5.31 -3.91
C LEU A 60 1.62 4.74 -4.63
N LEU A 61 2.69 5.54 -4.74
CA LEU A 61 3.99 5.08 -5.19
C LEU A 61 4.94 5.10 -4.00
N ILE A 62 5.55 3.95 -3.72
CA ILE A 62 6.45 3.79 -2.58
C ILE A 62 7.74 3.09 -3.00
N VAL A 63 8.83 3.47 -2.34
CA VAL A 63 10.17 2.92 -2.53
C VAL A 63 10.68 2.44 -1.16
N TYR A 64 11.27 1.26 -1.12
CA TYR A 64 11.91 0.79 0.11
C TYR A 64 13.31 1.38 0.22
N ASP A 65 13.57 2.14 1.27
CA ASP A 65 14.84 2.83 1.44
C ASP A 65 15.86 2.02 2.27
N GLY A 66 15.41 1.00 2.97
CA GLY A 66 16.28 0.09 3.72
C GLY A 66 16.63 0.53 5.13
N THR A 67 16.44 1.81 5.46
CA THR A 67 16.69 2.37 6.79
C THR A 67 15.39 2.81 7.44
N GLU A 68 14.59 3.56 6.70
CA GLU A 68 13.35 4.16 7.21
C GLU A 68 12.09 3.40 6.78
N GLY A 69 12.22 2.41 5.91
CA GLY A 69 11.09 1.62 5.42
C GLY A 69 10.59 2.05 4.06
N TRP A 70 9.27 1.97 3.86
CA TRP A 70 8.61 2.33 2.60
C TRP A 70 8.20 3.80 2.60
N TYR A 71 8.55 4.50 1.55
CA TYR A 71 8.20 5.92 1.36
C TYR A 71 7.66 6.21 -0.07
#